data_2b5d0bf3c1f834b52477dd9427f51918
#
_entry.id   2b5d0bf3c1f834b52477dd9427f51918
#
_cell.length_a   1.000
_cell.length_b   1.000
_cell.length_c   1.000
_cell.angle_alpha   90.00
_cell.angle_beta   90.00
_cell.angle_gamma   90.00
#
_symmetry.space_group_name_H-M   'P 1'
#
loop_
_entity.id
_entity.type
_entity.pdbx_description
1 polymer ?
#
loop_
_entity_poly.entity_id
_entity_poly.type
_entity_poly.pdbx_seq_one_letter_code
_entity_poly.pdbx_strand_id
1 'polypeptide(L)'
;MEVVTLFELYELEERLRARGFCHDTREGAPICRWLVERVTVDVMPTEATVLGMASEWFHEAVTTAARMDLGDGLKAPVIKRPHFLATKLTAYRDRGAKDPYMSKDLEDIVTLFDGCQETGFLLEDGSSSLKNFITSGMQVHLENPEFVEAVEGCFRSDPVSRERSRIVLERMRAIATARS
;
A
#
# COMPACT_ATOMS: atom_id res chain seq x y z
N MET A 1 -7.53 16.24 0.83
CA MET A 1 -7.39 17.09 -0.37
C MET A 1 -6.61 16.26 -1.37
N GLU A 2 -7.18 16.05 -2.51
CA GLU A 2 -6.51 15.39 -3.64
C GLU A 2 -5.58 16.39 -4.33
N VAL A 3 -4.42 15.95 -4.79
CA VAL A 3 -3.44 16.77 -5.49
C VAL A 3 -3.28 16.21 -6.90
N VAL A 4 -3.80 16.90 -7.88
CA VAL A 4 -3.80 16.49 -9.29
C VAL A 4 -2.95 17.40 -10.19
N THR A 5 -2.47 18.55 -9.67
CA THR A 5 -1.64 19.49 -10.39
C THR A 5 -0.43 19.94 -9.56
N LEU A 6 0.63 20.42 -10.22
CA LEU A 6 1.77 21.04 -9.55
C LEU A 6 1.38 22.27 -8.72
N PHE A 7 0.41 23.05 -9.18
CA PHE A 7 -0.06 24.22 -8.46
C PHE A 7 -0.68 23.82 -7.12
N GLU A 8 -1.57 22.83 -7.12
CA GLU A 8 -2.18 22.30 -5.89
C GLU A 8 -1.15 21.67 -4.94
N LEU A 9 -0.08 21.05 -5.50
CA LEU A 9 1.02 20.56 -4.69
C LEU A 9 1.73 21.70 -3.97
N TYR A 10 2.09 22.79 -4.68
CA TYR A 10 2.74 23.94 -4.06
C TYR A 10 1.84 24.61 -2.98
N GLU A 11 0.55 24.76 -3.24
CA GLU A 11 -0.38 25.28 -2.22
C GLU A 11 -0.42 24.37 -0.97
N LEU A 12 -0.42 23.05 -1.18
CA LEU A 12 -0.37 22.09 -0.06
C LEU A 12 0.96 22.21 0.70
N GLU A 13 2.09 22.31 0.00
CA GLU A 13 3.40 22.48 0.62
C GLU A 13 3.48 23.73 1.50
N GLU A 14 2.97 24.87 1.02
CA GLU A 14 2.92 26.09 1.84
C GLU A 14 2.07 25.89 3.11
N ARG A 15 0.95 25.20 3.00
CA ARG A 15 0.10 24.88 4.15
C ARG A 15 0.77 23.90 5.11
N LEU A 16 1.58 22.96 4.64
CA LEU A 16 2.37 22.04 5.45
C LEU A 16 3.47 22.83 6.20
N ARG A 17 4.23 23.68 5.50
CA ARG A 17 5.27 24.54 6.12
C ARG A 17 4.68 25.42 7.21
N ALA A 18 3.51 26.04 6.97
CA ALA A 18 2.80 26.85 7.97
C ALA A 18 2.40 26.08 9.22
N ARG A 19 2.36 24.74 9.16
CA ARG A 19 2.05 23.83 10.28
C ARG A 19 3.29 23.15 10.90
N GLY A 20 4.50 23.62 10.53
CA GLY A 20 5.74 23.09 11.08
C GLY A 20 6.29 21.83 10.40
N PHE A 21 5.70 21.43 9.26
CA PHE A 21 6.31 20.37 8.45
C PHE A 21 7.50 20.92 7.68
N CYS A 22 8.56 20.13 7.55
CA CYS A 22 9.70 20.43 6.68
C CYS A 22 10.02 19.24 5.77
N HIS A 23 10.56 19.52 4.60
CA HIS A 23 11.02 18.45 3.71
C HIS A 23 12.16 17.66 4.36
N ASP A 24 12.15 16.34 4.14
CA ASP A 24 13.29 15.49 4.49
C ASP A 24 14.39 15.69 3.45
N THR A 25 15.44 16.41 3.83
CA THR A 25 16.58 16.72 2.97
C THR A 25 17.76 15.77 3.14
N ARG A 26 17.58 14.68 3.89
CA ARG A 26 18.64 13.66 4.07
C ARG A 26 18.94 12.96 2.75
N GLU A 27 20.19 12.54 2.59
CA GLU A 27 20.60 11.78 1.41
C GLU A 27 19.74 10.52 1.22
N GLY A 28 19.22 10.34 0.01
CA GLY A 28 18.33 9.22 -0.33
C GLY A 28 16.86 9.36 0.12
N ALA A 29 16.48 10.48 0.77
CA ALA A 29 15.08 10.71 1.12
C ALA A 29 14.22 10.94 -0.14
N PRO A 30 13.01 10.32 -0.22
CA PRO A 30 12.09 10.58 -1.33
C PRO A 30 11.64 12.04 -1.35
N ILE A 31 11.47 12.61 -2.54
CA ILE A 31 11.03 14.01 -2.73
C ILE A 31 9.67 14.32 -2.10
N CYS A 32 8.82 13.30 -1.94
CA CYS A 32 7.49 13.43 -1.31
C CYS A 32 7.51 13.42 0.22
N ARG A 33 8.70 13.28 0.85
CA ARG A 33 8.83 13.05 2.29
C ARG A 33 8.91 14.34 3.08
N TRP A 34 8.06 14.40 4.10
CA TRP A 34 7.97 15.49 5.07
C TRP A 34 8.20 14.97 6.48
N LEU A 35 8.73 15.83 7.32
CA LEU A 35 8.97 15.58 8.73
C LEU A 35 8.18 16.60 9.56
N VAL A 36 7.55 16.13 10.64
CA VAL A 36 6.96 16.98 11.67
C VAL A 36 7.22 16.31 13.03
N GLU A 37 7.89 17.00 13.92
CA GLU A 37 8.37 16.44 15.20
C GLU A 37 9.15 15.14 15.01
N ARG A 38 8.56 13.99 15.40
CA ARG A 38 9.13 12.66 15.25
C ARG A 38 8.41 11.81 14.19
N VAL A 39 7.49 12.42 13.46
CA VAL A 39 6.66 11.71 12.46
C VAL A 39 7.20 11.99 11.07
N THR A 40 7.30 10.93 10.27
CA THR A 40 7.59 10.98 8.83
C THR A 40 6.28 10.83 8.07
N VAL A 41 6.03 11.72 7.09
CA VAL A 41 4.82 11.71 6.26
C VAL A 41 5.24 11.82 4.80
N ASP A 42 4.83 10.86 3.98
CA ASP A 42 5.01 10.93 2.54
C ASP A 42 3.72 11.50 1.90
N VAL A 43 3.85 12.63 1.21
CA VAL A 43 2.74 13.33 0.54
C VAL A 43 2.79 12.99 -0.94
N MET A 44 1.91 12.09 -1.37
CA MET A 44 1.88 11.58 -2.73
C MET A 44 0.77 12.23 -3.53
N PRO A 45 1.05 12.76 -4.75
CA PRO A 45 -0.01 13.17 -5.68
C PRO A 45 -0.76 11.95 -6.22
N THR A 46 -2.00 12.15 -6.65
CA THR A 46 -2.78 11.09 -7.31
C THR A 46 -2.42 10.91 -8.78
N GLU A 47 -1.76 11.93 -9.38
CA GLU A 47 -1.34 11.93 -10.78
C GLU A 47 0.18 11.78 -10.93
N ALA A 48 0.60 10.83 -11.77
CA ALA A 48 2.03 10.56 -12.02
C ALA A 48 2.77 11.75 -12.64
N THR A 49 2.06 12.60 -13.39
CA THR A 49 2.61 13.78 -14.05
C THR A 49 3.16 14.82 -13.08
N VAL A 50 2.75 14.79 -11.81
CA VAL A 50 3.14 15.78 -10.80
C VAL A 50 4.54 15.48 -10.23
N LEU A 51 4.81 14.24 -9.82
CA LEU A 51 6.11 13.83 -9.23
C LEU A 51 6.73 12.61 -9.92
N GLY A 52 6.17 12.15 -11.04
CA GLY A 52 6.63 10.92 -11.70
C GLY A 52 6.33 9.63 -10.93
N MET A 53 5.58 9.73 -9.83
CA MET A 53 5.25 8.62 -8.93
C MET A 53 3.76 8.63 -8.64
N ALA A 54 3.01 7.70 -9.23
CA ALA A 54 1.64 7.43 -8.83
C ALA A 54 1.27 5.99 -9.17
N SER A 55 0.35 5.42 -8.40
CA SER A 55 -0.35 4.21 -8.79
C SER A 55 -1.61 4.60 -9.56
N GLU A 56 -1.95 3.83 -10.58
CA GLU A 56 -3.22 3.96 -11.31
C GLU A 56 -4.45 3.88 -10.38
N TRP A 57 -4.28 3.36 -9.16
CA TRP A 57 -5.32 3.20 -8.15
C TRP A 57 -5.43 4.36 -7.16
N PHE A 58 -4.51 5.35 -7.17
CA PHE A 58 -4.52 6.43 -6.19
C PHE A 58 -5.77 7.31 -6.29
N HIS A 59 -6.18 7.66 -7.49
CA HIS A 59 -7.39 8.49 -7.69
C HIS A 59 -8.64 7.78 -7.12
N GLU A 60 -8.88 6.51 -7.50
CA GLU A 60 -10.02 5.74 -6.99
C GLU A 60 -9.90 5.52 -5.47
N ALA A 61 -8.69 5.26 -4.95
CA ALA A 61 -8.43 5.11 -3.52
C ALA A 61 -8.83 6.35 -2.71
N VAL A 62 -8.46 7.54 -3.17
CA VAL A 62 -8.76 8.81 -2.49
C VAL A 62 -10.25 9.16 -2.58
N THR A 63 -10.85 9.03 -3.76
CA THR A 63 -12.27 9.40 -3.98
C THR A 63 -13.24 8.46 -3.26
N THR A 64 -12.86 7.21 -3.03
CA THR A 64 -13.67 6.19 -2.33
C THR A 64 -13.28 5.98 -0.87
N ALA A 65 -12.32 6.77 -0.35
CA ALA A 65 -11.85 6.66 1.03
C ALA A 65 -12.99 6.84 2.04
N ALA A 66 -13.01 5.99 3.06
CA ALA A 66 -14.00 6.05 4.13
C ALA A 66 -13.49 6.88 5.30
N ARG A 67 -14.36 7.70 5.90
CA ARG A 67 -14.01 8.40 7.15
C ARG A 67 -14.03 7.42 8.31
N MET A 68 -12.87 7.22 8.91
CA MET A 68 -12.72 6.35 10.08
C MET A 68 -12.42 7.17 11.32
N ASP A 69 -12.95 6.74 12.46
CA ASP A 69 -12.57 7.26 13.77
C ASP A 69 -11.27 6.56 14.21
N LEU A 70 -10.21 7.35 14.39
CA LEU A 70 -8.88 6.87 14.77
C LEU A 70 -8.66 6.95 16.30
N GLY A 71 -9.69 7.27 17.06
CA GLY A 71 -9.63 7.49 18.51
C GLY A 71 -9.46 8.97 18.87
N ASP A 72 -9.72 9.30 20.12
CA ASP A 72 -9.61 10.65 20.70
C ASP A 72 -10.35 11.77 19.92
N GLY A 73 -11.43 11.39 19.21
CA GLY A 73 -12.22 12.30 18.36
C GLY A 73 -11.59 12.64 17.02
N LEU A 74 -10.44 12.06 16.68
CA LEU A 74 -9.77 12.23 15.39
C LEU A 74 -10.45 11.38 14.33
N LYS A 75 -10.97 12.03 13.29
CA LYS A 75 -11.55 11.36 12.10
C LYS A 75 -10.76 11.70 10.85
N ALA A 76 -10.27 10.68 10.16
CA ALA A 76 -9.53 10.84 8.91
C ALA A 76 -10.13 9.98 7.78
N PRO A 77 -9.99 10.41 6.51
CA PRO A 77 -10.25 9.51 5.38
C PRO A 77 -9.17 8.43 5.33
N VAL A 78 -9.60 7.17 5.25
CA VAL A 78 -8.72 6.00 5.14
C VAL A 78 -9.10 5.25 3.88
N ILE A 79 -8.12 4.90 3.06
CA ILE A 79 -8.35 4.13 1.84
C ILE A 79 -8.84 2.73 2.19
N LYS A 80 -9.70 2.18 1.34
CA LYS A 80 -10.23 0.83 1.53
C LYS A 80 -9.17 -0.23 1.28
N ARG A 81 -9.32 -1.39 1.91
CA ARG A 81 -8.35 -2.51 1.81
C ARG A 81 -8.01 -2.94 0.38
N PRO A 82 -8.98 -3.08 -0.57
CA PRO A 82 -8.64 -3.44 -1.94
C PRO A 82 -7.73 -2.40 -2.61
N HIS A 83 -7.98 -1.10 -2.39
CA HIS A 83 -7.14 -0.04 -2.94
C HIS A 83 -5.73 -0.06 -2.33
N PHE A 84 -5.63 -0.27 -1.00
CA PHE A 84 -4.33 -0.44 -0.36
C PHE A 84 -3.57 -1.62 -0.96
N LEU A 85 -4.20 -2.78 -1.11
CA LEU A 85 -3.59 -3.96 -1.71
C LEU A 85 -3.14 -3.71 -3.16
N ALA A 86 -3.98 -3.07 -3.98
CA ALA A 86 -3.64 -2.77 -5.36
C ALA A 86 -2.47 -1.79 -5.47
N THR A 87 -2.41 -0.74 -4.63
CA THR A 87 -1.28 0.19 -4.62
C THR A 87 0.01 -0.50 -4.21
N LYS A 88 -0.03 -1.46 -3.27
CA LYS A 88 1.13 -2.24 -2.84
C LYS A 88 1.57 -3.26 -3.89
N LEU A 89 0.64 -3.91 -4.58
CA LEU A 89 0.96 -4.80 -5.71
C LEU A 89 1.63 -4.03 -6.87
N THR A 90 1.12 -2.82 -7.20
CA THR A 90 1.75 -1.94 -8.19
C THR A 90 3.18 -1.59 -7.76
N ALA A 91 3.37 -1.13 -6.54
CA ALA A 91 4.68 -0.74 -6.02
C ALA A 91 5.65 -1.93 -5.95
N TYR A 92 5.18 -3.10 -5.54
CA TYR A 92 5.98 -4.32 -5.55
C TYR A 92 6.41 -4.70 -6.97
N ARG A 93 5.49 -4.71 -7.94
CA ARG A 93 5.80 -4.96 -9.35
C ARG A 93 6.87 -4.02 -9.88
N ASP A 94 6.77 -2.73 -9.57
CA ASP A 94 7.60 -1.70 -10.19
C ASP A 94 9.01 -1.60 -9.55
N ARG A 95 9.13 -1.87 -8.26
CA ARG A 95 10.40 -1.71 -7.50
C ARG A 95 10.76 -2.89 -6.59
N GLY A 96 9.77 -3.54 -5.95
CA GLY A 96 9.99 -4.59 -4.94
C GLY A 96 10.41 -5.92 -5.53
N ALA A 97 9.98 -6.24 -6.75
CA ALA A 97 10.27 -7.52 -7.39
C ALA A 97 11.76 -7.70 -7.77
N LYS A 98 12.57 -6.65 -7.73
CA LYS A 98 14.02 -6.73 -7.95
C LYS A 98 14.76 -7.35 -6.77
N ASP A 99 14.26 -7.16 -5.57
CA ASP A 99 14.74 -7.76 -4.33
C ASP A 99 13.55 -8.01 -3.40
N PRO A 100 12.87 -9.16 -3.56
CA PRO A 100 11.68 -9.48 -2.79
C PRO A 100 11.94 -9.51 -1.27
N TYR A 101 13.13 -9.95 -0.84
CA TYR A 101 13.48 -10.09 0.57
C TYR A 101 13.66 -8.76 1.30
N MET A 102 13.95 -7.68 0.56
CA MET A 102 14.11 -6.32 1.11
C MET A 102 12.93 -5.41 0.78
N SER A 103 11.87 -5.96 0.22
CA SER A 103 10.72 -5.19 -0.24
C SER A 103 9.77 -4.82 0.89
N LYS A 104 9.72 -3.54 1.25
CA LYS A 104 8.72 -3.00 2.17
C LYS A 104 7.28 -3.16 1.66
N ASP A 105 7.09 -3.09 0.35
CA ASP A 105 5.76 -3.28 -0.23
C ASP A 105 5.27 -4.73 -0.06
N LEU A 106 6.19 -5.72 -0.11
CA LEU A 106 5.86 -7.10 0.22
C LEU A 106 5.55 -7.28 1.72
N GLU A 107 6.34 -6.68 2.62
CA GLU A 107 6.05 -6.69 4.06
C GLU A 107 4.66 -6.13 4.38
N ASP A 108 4.27 -5.04 3.70
CA ASP A 108 2.94 -4.43 3.86
C ASP A 108 1.82 -5.36 3.35
N ILE A 109 2.03 -6.02 2.19
CA ILE A 109 1.09 -7.03 1.66
C ILE A 109 0.94 -8.18 2.67
N VAL A 110 2.05 -8.75 3.15
CA VAL A 110 2.04 -9.84 4.14
C VAL A 110 1.31 -9.42 5.41
N THR A 111 1.58 -8.22 5.92
CA THR A 111 0.93 -7.67 7.12
C THR A 111 -0.58 -7.55 6.93
N LEU A 112 -1.03 -7.10 5.75
CA LEU A 112 -2.45 -7.01 5.44
C LEU A 112 -3.12 -8.39 5.46
N PHE A 113 -2.51 -9.39 4.82
CA PHE A 113 -3.04 -10.75 4.78
C PHE A 113 -2.99 -11.45 6.15
N ASP A 114 -1.96 -11.22 6.94
CA ASP A 114 -1.82 -11.78 8.29
C ASP A 114 -2.91 -11.23 9.24
N GLY A 115 -3.18 -9.92 9.17
CA GLY A 115 -4.19 -9.26 9.98
C GLY A 115 -5.65 -9.48 9.52
N CYS A 116 -5.88 -9.98 8.31
CA CYS A 116 -7.21 -10.13 7.73
C CYS A 116 -7.72 -11.56 7.89
N GLN A 117 -8.66 -11.80 8.80
CA GLN A 117 -9.20 -13.15 9.04
C GLN A 117 -10.05 -13.65 7.86
N GLU A 118 -10.80 -12.78 7.20
CA GLU A 118 -11.67 -13.10 6.06
C GLU A 118 -11.14 -12.42 4.80
N THR A 119 -10.60 -13.21 3.88
CA THR A 119 -9.98 -12.69 2.64
C THR A 119 -10.98 -12.02 1.70
N GLY A 120 -12.26 -12.36 1.78
CA GLY A 120 -13.32 -11.68 1.01
C GLY A 120 -13.32 -10.16 1.18
N PHE A 121 -13.01 -9.67 2.38
CA PHE A 121 -12.91 -8.22 2.65
C PHE A 121 -11.79 -7.51 1.89
N LEU A 122 -10.82 -8.25 1.34
CA LEU A 122 -9.75 -7.67 0.52
C LEU A 122 -10.20 -7.33 -0.90
N LEU A 123 -11.36 -7.83 -1.32
CA LEU A 123 -12.00 -7.54 -2.61
C LEU A 123 -13.34 -6.81 -2.44
N GLU A 124 -13.84 -6.70 -1.21
CA GLU A 124 -15.11 -6.04 -0.92
C GLU A 124 -15.06 -4.56 -1.31
N ASP A 125 -16.15 -4.05 -1.87
CA ASP A 125 -16.26 -2.66 -2.33
C ASP A 125 -15.28 -2.22 -3.45
N GLY A 126 -14.50 -3.13 -4.02
CA GLY A 126 -13.67 -2.83 -5.18
C GLY A 126 -14.47 -2.84 -6.48
N SER A 127 -14.11 -1.96 -7.44
CA SER A 127 -14.60 -2.05 -8.81
C SER A 127 -14.18 -3.39 -9.46
N SER A 128 -14.89 -3.82 -10.51
CA SER A 128 -14.52 -5.06 -11.22
C SER A 128 -13.10 -5.00 -11.78
N SER A 129 -12.66 -3.84 -12.26
CA SER A 129 -11.28 -3.62 -12.74
C SER A 129 -10.25 -3.78 -11.62
N LEU A 130 -10.53 -3.22 -10.44
CA LEU A 130 -9.67 -3.33 -9.27
C LEU A 130 -9.56 -4.79 -8.79
N LYS A 131 -10.70 -5.50 -8.72
CA LYS A 131 -10.74 -6.92 -8.34
C LYS A 131 -9.92 -7.78 -9.30
N ASN A 132 -10.12 -7.58 -10.61
CA ASN A 132 -9.37 -8.31 -11.65
C ASN A 132 -7.86 -8.03 -11.57
N PHE A 133 -7.47 -6.76 -11.34
CA PHE A 133 -6.06 -6.39 -11.16
C PHE A 133 -5.45 -7.11 -9.96
N ILE A 134 -6.13 -7.11 -8.80
CA ILE A 134 -5.65 -7.78 -7.58
C ILE A 134 -5.53 -9.28 -7.80
N THR A 135 -6.57 -9.91 -8.35
CA THR A 135 -6.63 -11.36 -8.55
C THR A 135 -5.53 -11.83 -9.50
N SER A 136 -5.41 -11.19 -10.68
CA SER A 136 -4.39 -11.56 -11.67
C SER A 136 -2.98 -11.22 -11.22
N GLY A 137 -2.79 -10.07 -10.55
CA GLY A 137 -1.49 -9.69 -9.98
C GLY A 137 -1.03 -10.68 -8.91
N MET A 138 -1.93 -11.08 -8.01
CA MET A 138 -1.62 -12.08 -6.99
C MET A 138 -1.30 -13.45 -7.59
N GLN A 139 -2.03 -13.87 -8.63
CA GLN A 139 -1.75 -15.11 -9.34
C GLN A 139 -0.33 -15.12 -9.92
N VAL A 140 0.04 -14.07 -10.66
CA VAL A 140 1.38 -13.93 -11.27
C VAL A 140 2.48 -13.96 -10.20
N HIS A 141 2.30 -13.27 -9.07
CA HIS A 141 3.31 -13.28 -8.02
C HIS A 141 3.45 -14.65 -7.34
N LEU A 142 2.35 -15.37 -7.11
CA LEU A 142 2.40 -16.71 -6.50
C LEU A 142 3.00 -17.78 -7.41
N GLU A 143 3.10 -17.55 -8.72
CA GLU A 143 3.83 -18.40 -9.66
C GLU A 143 5.37 -18.23 -9.57
N ASN A 144 5.84 -17.13 -8.94
CA ASN A 144 7.26 -16.89 -8.72
C ASN A 144 7.72 -17.52 -7.38
N PRO A 145 8.61 -18.52 -7.38
CA PRO A 145 9.14 -19.13 -6.15
C PRO A 145 9.83 -18.13 -5.21
N GLU A 146 10.57 -17.14 -5.75
CA GLU A 146 11.24 -16.12 -4.94
C GLU A 146 10.25 -15.26 -4.15
N PHE A 147 9.08 -14.96 -4.74
CA PHE A 147 8.02 -14.26 -4.03
C PHE A 147 7.50 -15.09 -2.85
N VAL A 148 7.24 -16.39 -3.08
CA VAL A 148 6.73 -17.29 -2.04
C VAL A 148 7.74 -17.44 -0.91
N GLU A 149 9.03 -17.64 -1.21
CA GLU A 149 10.10 -17.68 -0.22
C GLU A 149 10.23 -16.37 0.56
N ALA A 150 10.12 -15.23 -0.12
CA ALA A 150 10.18 -13.92 0.54
C ALA A 150 8.98 -13.68 1.47
N VAL A 151 7.77 -14.15 1.12
CA VAL A 151 6.61 -14.16 2.02
C VAL A 151 6.90 -14.98 3.28
N GLU A 152 7.47 -16.18 3.13
CA GLU A 152 7.84 -17.01 4.26
C GLU A 152 8.95 -16.34 5.11
N GLY A 153 9.88 -15.64 4.46
CA GLY A 153 10.97 -14.89 5.09
C GLY A 153 10.51 -13.70 5.96
N CYS A 154 9.28 -13.20 5.75
CA CYS A 154 8.68 -12.18 6.63
C CYS A 154 8.36 -12.71 8.05
N PHE A 155 8.44 -14.01 8.27
CA PHE A 155 8.11 -14.66 9.54
C PHE A 155 9.35 -15.26 10.21
N ARG A 156 9.29 -15.40 11.55
CA ARG A 156 10.37 -16.05 12.30
C ARG A 156 10.38 -17.55 12.02
N SER A 157 11.53 -18.20 12.24
CA SER A 157 11.73 -19.63 12.00
C SER A 157 11.15 -20.56 13.09
N ASP A 158 10.30 -20.04 14.00
CA ASP A 158 9.62 -20.86 15.01
C ASP A 158 8.35 -21.55 14.47
N PRO A 159 7.84 -22.61 15.10
CA PRO A 159 6.70 -23.36 14.60
C PRO A 159 5.40 -22.52 14.45
N VAL A 160 5.16 -21.56 15.36
CA VAL A 160 3.96 -20.71 15.33
C VAL A 160 4.04 -19.75 14.14
N SER A 161 5.19 -19.13 13.92
CA SER A 161 5.41 -18.22 12.81
C SER A 161 5.34 -18.93 11.45
N ARG A 162 5.83 -20.18 11.36
CA ARG A 162 5.67 -21.01 10.16
C ARG A 162 4.21 -21.32 9.85
N GLU A 163 3.41 -21.61 10.85
CA GLU A 163 1.96 -21.82 10.63
C GLU A 163 1.26 -20.54 10.16
N ARG A 164 1.65 -19.37 10.71
CA ARG A 164 1.13 -18.08 10.24
C ARG A 164 1.50 -17.81 8.77
N SER A 165 2.74 -18.07 8.35
CA SER A 165 3.15 -17.90 6.95
C SER A 165 2.34 -18.79 6.01
N ARG A 166 2.08 -20.05 6.41
CA ARG A 166 1.23 -20.97 5.65
C ARG A 166 -0.18 -20.44 5.47
N ILE A 167 -0.79 -19.92 6.55
CA ILE A 167 -2.12 -19.31 6.52
C ILE A 167 -2.15 -18.08 5.60
N VAL A 168 -1.12 -17.24 5.66
CA VAL A 168 -1.02 -16.06 4.78
C VAL A 168 -0.95 -16.48 3.31
N LEU A 169 -0.12 -17.46 2.96
CA LEU A 169 -0.04 -17.98 1.60
C LEU A 169 -1.34 -18.63 1.12
N GLU A 170 -2.07 -19.32 1.99
CA GLU A 170 -3.40 -19.86 1.68
C GLU A 170 -4.41 -18.74 1.38
N ARG A 171 -4.40 -17.67 2.17
CA ARG A 171 -5.23 -16.50 1.95
C ARG A 171 -4.89 -15.80 0.64
N MET A 172 -3.62 -15.66 0.30
CA MET A 172 -3.16 -15.11 -0.98
C MET A 172 -3.64 -15.96 -2.16
N ARG A 173 -3.56 -17.31 -2.05
CA ARG A 173 -4.09 -18.23 -3.07
C ARG A 173 -5.60 -18.13 -3.22
N ALA A 174 -6.34 -17.95 -2.12
CA ALA A 174 -7.78 -17.75 -2.16
C ALA A 174 -8.15 -16.48 -2.95
N ILE A 175 -7.41 -15.38 -2.77
CA ILE A 175 -7.58 -14.16 -3.59
C ILE A 175 -7.25 -14.42 -5.05
N ALA A 176 -6.13 -15.09 -5.36
CA ALA A 176 -5.72 -15.40 -6.73
C ALA A 176 -6.75 -16.24 -7.51
N THR A 177 -7.59 -17.01 -6.80
CA THR A 177 -8.62 -17.88 -7.38
C THR A 177 -10.03 -17.31 -7.25
N ALA A 178 -10.21 -16.16 -6.63
CA ALA A 178 -11.51 -15.51 -6.47
C ALA A 178 -12.09 -15.17 -7.85
N ARG A 179 -13.36 -15.53 -8.07
CA ARG A 179 -14.07 -15.14 -9.29
C ARG A 179 -14.58 -13.71 -9.10
N SER A 180 -14.27 -12.86 -10.07
CA SER A 180 -14.74 -11.47 -10.15
C SER A 180 -16.21 -11.39 -10.46
#